data_9544bc23a140db9926a18b2e427c5e2f
#
_entry.id   9544bc23a140db9926a18b2e427c5e2f
#
_cell.length_a   1.000
_cell.length_b   1.000
_cell.length_c   1.000
_cell.angle_alpha   90.00
_cell.angle_beta   90.00
_cell.angle_gamma   90.00
#
_symmetry.space_group_name_H-M   'P 1'
#
loop_
_entity.id
_entity.type
_entity.pdbx_description
1 polymer ?
#
loop_
_entity_poly.entity_id
_entity_poly.type
_entity_poly.pdbx_seq_one_letter_code
_entity_poly.pdbx_strand_id
1 'polypeptide(L)'
;MSFSPLAYADSLRIGSIDFVSPDEIKVLLDIEAPDNLALNTGTPRPFPRINGYVLVPSETGYLVAQVEWITIERSQYPKRKGMQDFGLVDLPYPLRKMSLNPLGGLAYEGQIAGKERYSFRRGVEAYPTVGDPVLLPTQTQLRAIVESGDNRRVKIGVSPLAANAEVKIDPDRLFGRHLAVLGNTGSGKSCSVAGLIRWSMEEARKARGGADPNARFIVLDPNGEYAKAFDGLGKVRVFAVEPKPDSGIEQLRVPLWFWNSAEWSAFTQASERAQRPLLRRALREMRSGADVTEDPVFILRRKISSILITLKAQVRNGENYEGWKFGPKLPVFIEDLEAYSREFSDHSDSIEYLRDQMQALLNRPQQTYRKQNGQTGYNDFPATAVEVVISNLQGYLNSIGGIVYQAGPNEDAPLSFTGAQFADHLESLASQENNAQFFDYLIMRIRTMLSDTRISRITTASDQVSLQDWLANIIGDNQASNGTVTVIDLSLVPAEVVHIVTAVIARMTLESMQRYRKLNHGKTLGDLNFEVQHPHMR
;
A
#
# COMPACT_ATOMS: atom_id res chain seq x y z
N MET A 1 -23.02 -30.95 47.55
CA MET A 1 -22.17 -32.16 47.48
C MET A 1 -20.96 -31.78 46.64
N SER A 2 -19.75 -31.78 47.21
CA SER A 2 -18.52 -31.59 46.43
C SER A 2 -18.15 -32.93 45.80
N PHE A 3 -18.25 -33.02 44.50
CA PHE A 3 -17.73 -34.16 43.76
C PHE A 3 -16.22 -34.28 44.00
N SER A 4 -15.70 -35.51 44.06
CA SER A 4 -14.26 -35.68 44.01
C SER A 4 -13.72 -35.16 42.67
N PRO A 5 -12.48 -34.64 42.60
CA PRO A 5 -11.91 -34.11 41.34
C PRO A 5 -11.98 -35.13 40.19
N LEU A 6 -11.81 -36.41 40.47
CA LEU A 6 -11.93 -37.50 39.48
C LEU A 6 -13.37 -37.67 38.99
N ALA A 7 -14.37 -37.69 39.90
CA ALA A 7 -15.78 -37.77 39.50
C ALA A 7 -16.25 -36.54 38.72
N TYR A 8 -15.66 -35.38 39.00
CA TYR A 8 -15.93 -34.17 38.25
C TYR A 8 -15.33 -34.21 36.82
N ALA A 9 -14.10 -34.68 36.69
CA ALA A 9 -13.46 -34.86 35.38
C ALA A 9 -14.19 -35.90 34.52
N ASP A 10 -14.62 -36.99 35.13
CA ASP A 10 -15.38 -38.04 34.44
C ASP A 10 -16.75 -37.54 33.95
N SER A 11 -17.39 -36.65 34.72
CA SER A 11 -18.66 -36.02 34.32
C SER A 11 -18.55 -35.07 33.13
N LEU A 12 -17.34 -34.64 32.77
CA LEU A 12 -17.07 -33.77 31.63
C LEU A 12 -16.66 -34.54 30.37
N ARG A 13 -16.41 -35.82 30.49
CA ARG A 13 -16.02 -36.67 29.39
C ARG A 13 -17.19 -36.85 28.41
N ILE A 14 -16.89 -36.71 27.11
CA ILE A 14 -17.85 -36.87 26.01
C ILE A 14 -17.46 -37.96 25.02
N GLY A 15 -16.24 -38.44 25.09
CA GLY A 15 -15.73 -39.45 24.19
C GLY A 15 -14.24 -39.72 24.38
N SER A 16 -13.66 -40.45 23.47
CA SER A 16 -12.24 -40.77 23.42
C SER A 16 -11.68 -40.58 22.01
N ILE A 17 -10.38 -40.34 21.93
CA ILE A 17 -9.65 -40.21 20.65
C ILE A 17 -9.63 -41.59 19.96
N ASP A 18 -10.12 -41.63 18.72
CA ASP A 18 -10.18 -42.81 17.87
C ASP A 18 -9.05 -42.82 16.82
N PHE A 19 -8.64 -41.64 16.38
CA PHE A 19 -7.61 -41.47 15.35
C PHE A 19 -6.86 -40.17 15.55
N VAL A 20 -5.53 -40.19 15.29
CA VAL A 20 -4.67 -39.00 15.34
C VAL A 20 -3.78 -38.95 14.11
N SER A 21 -3.80 -37.82 13.44
CA SER A 21 -2.84 -37.43 12.39
C SER A 21 -2.42 -35.98 12.58
N PRO A 22 -1.38 -35.50 11.90
CA PRO A 22 -0.98 -34.08 11.97
C PRO A 22 -2.09 -33.09 11.56
N ASP A 23 -2.98 -33.51 10.67
CA ASP A 23 -4.01 -32.65 10.07
C ASP A 23 -5.40 -32.87 10.69
N GLU A 24 -5.67 -34.01 11.32
CA GLU A 24 -6.99 -34.36 11.81
C GLU A 24 -6.92 -35.26 13.05
N ILE A 25 -7.78 -34.98 14.02
CA ILE A 25 -8.01 -35.84 15.20
C ILE A 25 -9.47 -36.27 15.17
N LYS A 26 -9.73 -37.60 15.20
CA LYS A 26 -11.10 -38.13 15.26
C LYS A 26 -11.41 -38.65 16.64
N VAL A 27 -12.64 -38.39 17.06
CA VAL A 27 -13.18 -38.75 18.37
C VAL A 27 -14.36 -39.67 18.18
N LEU A 28 -14.37 -40.76 18.93
CA LEU A 28 -15.54 -41.57 19.12
C LEU A 28 -16.28 -41.04 20.36
N LEU A 29 -17.52 -40.59 20.17
CA LEU A 29 -18.35 -40.08 21.26
C LEU A 29 -18.92 -41.24 22.08
N ASP A 30 -18.95 -41.08 23.40
CA ASP A 30 -19.56 -42.05 24.30
C ASP A 30 -21.07 -42.16 24.02
N ILE A 31 -21.64 -43.35 24.21
CA ILE A 31 -23.06 -43.62 23.94
C ILE A 31 -23.95 -42.71 24.80
N GLU A 32 -23.53 -42.49 26.04
CA GLU A 32 -24.22 -41.66 27.02
C GLU A 32 -23.97 -40.13 26.82
N ALA A 33 -23.11 -39.74 25.87
CA ALA A 33 -22.87 -38.35 25.60
C ALA A 33 -24.15 -37.64 25.14
N PRO A 34 -24.53 -36.53 25.79
CA PRO A 34 -25.81 -35.87 25.54
C PRO A 34 -25.87 -35.29 24.12
N ASP A 35 -27.08 -35.27 23.53
CA ASP A 35 -27.28 -34.73 22.20
C ASP A 35 -27.25 -33.20 22.17
N ASN A 36 -27.71 -32.51 23.21
CA ASN A 36 -27.83 -31.06 23.25
C ASN A 36 -27.28 -30.41 24.52
N LEU A 37 -27.46 -30.97 25.68
CA LEU A 37 -27.11 -30.41 27.00
C LEU A 37 -26.54 -31.48 27.91
N ALA A 38 -25.35 -31.24 28.45
CA ALA A 38 -24.79 -32.08 29.52
C ALA A 38 -25.32 -31.60 30.87
N LEU A 39 -26.15 -32.41 31.51
CA LEU A 39 -26.77 -32.08 32.80
C LEU A 39 -26.04 -32.74 34.00
N ASN A 40 -25.04 -33.59 33.75
CA ASN A 40 -24.40 -34.45 34.76
C ASN A 40 -23.69 -33.68 35.90
N THR A 41 -23.41 -32.39 35.72
CA THR A 41 -22.69 -31.55 36.69
C THR A 41 -23.58 -30.59 37.50
N GLY A 42 -24.92 -30.71 37.38
CA GLY A 42 -25.85 -29.76 37.99
C GLY A 42 -25.93 -28.37 37.34
N THR A 43 -25.02 -28.03 36.46
CA THR A 43 -25.07 -26.82 35.62
C THR A 43 -25.22 -27.24 34.16
N PRO A 44 -26.26 -26.77 33.45
CA PRO A 44 -26.44 -27.07 32.04
C PRO A 44 -25.24 -26.62 31.21
N ARG A 45 -24.63 -27.53 30.46
CA ARG A 45 -23.55 -27.20 29.53
C ARG A 45 -23.98 -27.59 28.13
N PRO A 46 -23.83 -26.67 27.15
CA PRO A 46 -24.13 -27.01 25.77
C PRO A 46 -23.12 -28.05 25.26
N PHE A 47 -23.61 -29.08 24.58
CA PHE A 47 -22.75 -30.00 23.84
C PHE A 47 -22.02 -29.23 22.75
N PRO A 48 -20.73 -29.52 22.49
CA PRO A 48 -19.96 -28.79 21.52
C PRO A 48 -20.57 -28.94 20.12
N ARG A 49 -20.83 -27.79 19.50
CA ARG A 49 -21.28 -27.69 18.11
C ARG A 49 -20.08 -27.42 17.19
N ILE A 50 -20.30 -27.47 15.90
CA ILE A 50 -19.29 -27.01 14.92
C ILE A 50 -18.77 -25.64 15.35
N ASN A 51 -17.46 -25.46 15.32
CA ASN A 51 -16.71 -24.31 15.85
C ASN A 51 -16.68 -24.18 17.39
N GLY A 52 -17.25 -25.11 18.13
CA GLY A 52 -17.11 -25.21 19.60
C GLY A 52 -15.74 -25.77 19.99
N TYR A 53 -15.39 -25.63 21.27
CA TYR A 53 -14.11 -26.10 21.80
C TYR A 53 -14.27 -27.33 22.65
N VAL A 54 -13.29 -28.22 22.61
CA VAL A 54 -13.13 -29.38 23.50
C VAL A 54 -11.68 -29.40 24.01
N LEU A 55 -11.47 -30.14 25.10
CA LEU A 55 -10.18 -30.29 25.76
C LEU A 55 -9.75 -31.76 25.77
N VAL A 56 -8.48 -31.99 25.52
CA VAL A 56 -7.85 -33.31 25.70
C VAL A 56 -6.73 -33.13 26.72
N PRO A 57 -6.70 -33.90 27.82
CA PRO A 57 -5.63 -33.80 28.80
C PRO A 57 -4.24 -34.02 28.18
N SER A 58 -3.27 -33.28 28.64
CA SER A 58 -1.85 -33.38 28.26
C SER A 58 -0.98 -33.25 29.51
N GLU A 59 0.30 -33.55 29.42
CA GLU A 59 1.25 -33.48 30.56
C GLU A 59 1.33 -32.06 31.18
N THR A 60 1.15 -31.01 30.40
CA THR A 60 1.27 -29.61 30.84
C THR A 60 -0.08 -28.92 31.07
N GLY A 61 -1.20 -29.64 30.91
CA GLY A 61 -2.54 -29.09 31.03
C GLY A 61 -3.53 -29.75 30.06
N TYR A 62 -3.98 -28.99 29.07
CA TYR A 62 -4.94 -29.50 28.09
C TYR A 62 -4.56 -29.07 26.68
N LEU A 63 -4.71 -29.96 25.72
CA LEU A 63 -4.80 -29.61 24.32
C LEU A 63 -6.20 -29.03 24.06
N VAL A 64 -6.27 -27.86 23.48
CA VAL A 64 -7.50 -27.22 23.00
C VAL A 64 -7.71 -27.58 21.55
N ALA A 65 -8.86 -28.12 21.21
CA ALA A 65 -9.23 -28.43 19.85
C ALA A 65 -10.62 -27.86 19.52
N GLN A 66 -10.83 -27.52 18.27
CA GLN A 66 -12.07 -26.98 17.73
C GLN A 66 -12.80 -28.07 16.94
N VAL A 67 -14.11 -28.19 17.13
CA VAL A 67 -14.94 -29.15 16.39
C VAL A 67 -15.13 -28.67 14.94
N GLU A 68 -14.70 -29.47 13.99
CA GLU A 68 -14.87 -29.19 12.55
C GLU A 68 -16.16 -29.79 11.99
N TRP A 69 -16.38 -31.07 12.27
CA TRP A 69 -17.61 -31.75 11.87
C TRP A 69 -18.02 -32.83 12.86
N ILE A 70 -19.30 -33.18 12.85
CA ILE A 70 -19.90 -34.26 13.64
C ILE A 70 -20.71 -35.10 12.68
N THR A 71 -20.57 -36.44 12.77
CA THR A 71 -21.28 -37.38 11.91
C THR A 71 -21.76 -38.59 12.71
N ILE A 72 -22.67 -39.34 12.12
CA ILE A 72 -23.19 -40.59 12.66
C ILE A 72 -22.82 -41.71 11.69
N GLU A 73 -22.01 -42.63 12.15
CA GLU A 73 -21.69 -43.85 11.42
C GLU A 73 -22.76 -44.92 11.71
N ARG A 74 -23.40 -45.35 10.63
CA ARG A 74 -24.42 -46.42 10.72
C ARG A 74 -23.77 -47.74 10.38
N SER A 75 -24.23 -48.84 11.09
CA SER A 75 -23.79 -50.19 10.76
C SER A 75 -24.04 -50.51 9.27
N GLN A 76 -23.02 -51.04 8.62
CA GLN A 76 -23.12 -51.51 7.23
C GLN A 76 -24.00 -52.76 7.11
N TYR A 77 -24.28 -53.44 8.23
CA TYR A 77 -25.11 -54.64 8.24
C TYR A 77 -26.56 -54.26 8.59
N PRO A 78 -27.54 -54.58 7.71
CA PRO A 78 -28.95 -54.37 8.01
C PRO A 78 -29.35 -55.26 9.21
N LYS A 79 -30.05 -54.68 10.19
CA LYS A 79 -30.64 -55.46 11.32
C LYS A 79 -31.56 -56.53 10.72
N ARG A 80 -31.16 -57.79 10.76
CA ARG A 80 -32.04 -58.89 10.39
C ARG A 80 -33.15 -59.00 11.45
N LYS A 81 -34.41 -58.83 11.03
CA LYS A 81 -35.59 -59.17 11.85
C LYS A 81 -35.47 -60.64 12.25
N GLY A 82 -35.21 -60.92 13.51
CA GLY A 82 -35.08 -62.30 14.04
C GLY A 82 -33.84 -62.57 14.90
N MET A 83 -32.88 -61.63 14.99
CA MET A 83 -31.70 -61.76 15.87
C MET A 83 -31.91 -61.25 17.29
N GLN A 84 -33.12 -60.80 17.65
CA GLN A 84 -33.45 -60.36 19.01
C GLN A 84 -33.54 -61.47 20.02
N ASP A 85 -33.69 -62.77 19.58
CA ASP A 85 -33.92 -63.90 20.48
C ASP A 85 -32.63 -64.59 20.97
N PHE A 86 -31.43 -64.17 20.59
CA PHE A 86 -30.19 -64.89 20.90
C PHE A 86 -29.23 -64.15 21.85
N GLY A 87 -29.65 -63.14 22.58
CA GLY A 87 -28.78 -62.49 23.58
C GLY A 87 -27.39 -62.01 23.04
N LEU A 88 -27.25 -61.92 21.76
CA LEU A 88 -26.07 -61.33 21.13
C LEU A 88 -26.06 -59.85 21.41
N VAL A 89 -25.01 -59.35 22.07
CA VAL A 89 -24.73 -58.00 22.45
C VAL A 89 -25.03 -57.09 21.24
N ASP A 90 -26.02 -56.21 21.37
CA ASP A 90 -26.26 -55.13 20.40
C ASP A 90 -24.97 -54.33 20.26
N LEU A 91 -24.29 -54.45 19.11
CA LEU A 91 -23.19 -53.56 18.81
C LEU A 91 -23.71 -52.13 18.97
N PRO A 92 -22.99 -51.24 19.65
CA PRO A 92 -23.47 -49.89 19.96
C PRO A 92 -23.48 -49.02 18.71
N TYR A 93 -24.41 -49.29 17.81
CA TYR A 93 -24.72 -48.46 16.67
C TYR A 93 -26.02 -47.69 16.89
N PRO A 94 -26.09 -46.44 16.46
CA PRO A 94 -25.13 -45.69 15.62
C PRO A 94 -23.97 -45.08 16.42
N LEU A 95 -22.74 -45.20 15.89
CA LEU A 95 -21.57 -44.55 16.46
C LEU A 95 -21.55 -43.06 16.05
N ARG A 96 -21.44 -42.18 17.02
CA ARG A 96 -21.24 -40.75 16.77
C ARG A 96 -19.75 -40.45 16.73
N LYS A 97 -19.30 -39.80 15.68
CA LYS A 97 -17.90 -39.37 15.49
C LYS A 97 -17.82 -37.89 15.30
N MET A 98 -16.71 -37.29 15.72
CA MET A 98 -16.42 -35.87 15.56
C MET A 98 -14.98 -35.72 15.12
N SER A 99 -14.72 -34.73 14.25
CA SER A 99 -13.37 -34.28 13.87
C SER A 99 -13.00 -33.06 14.65
N LEU A 100 -11.75 -33.00 15.05
CA LEU A 100 -11.16 -31.90 15.81
C LEU A 100 -9.97 -31.31 15.08
N ASN A 101 -9.92 -30.00 15.03
CA ASN A 101 -8.77 -29.23 14.63
C ASN A 101 -8.00 -28.74 15.87
N PRO A 102 -6.77 -29.19 16.12
CA PRO A 102 -6.00 -28.79 17.28
C PRO A 102 -5.53 -27.33 17.17
N LEU A 103 -5.75 -26.54 18.23
CA LEU A 103 -5.44 -25.09 18.23
C LEU A 103 -4.22 -24.72 19.06
N GLY A 104 -4.00 -25.39 20.19
CA GLY A 104 -2.92 -25.07 21.11
C GLY A 104 -3.07 -25.65 22.50
N GLY A 105 -2.17 -25.28 23.39
CA GLY A 105 -2.15 -25.75 24.78
C GLY A 105 -2.82 -24.78 25.76
N LEU A 106 -3.56 -25.27 26.72
CA LEU A 106 -4.15 -24.56 27.85
C LEU A 106 -3.47 -25.01 29.14
N ALA A 107 -2.56 -24.19 29.66
CA ALA A 107 -1.85 -24.47 30.91
C ALA A 107 -2.61 -23.95 32.11
N TYR A 108 -2.58 -24.73 33.21
CA TYR A 108 -3.09 -24.29 34.50
C TYR A 108 -2.04 -23.49 35.27
N GLU A 109 -2.35 -22.25 35.64
CA GLU A 109 -1.43 -21.32 36.32
C GLU A 109 -1.67 -21.21 37.84
N GLY A 110 -2.62 -21.99 38.39
CA GLY A 110 -2.95 -21.95 39.80
C GLY A 110 -4.28 -21.26 40.10
N GLN A 111 -4.49 -20.87 41.38
CA GLN A 111 -5.69 -20.17 41.84
C GLN A 111 -5.35 -18.79 42.40
N ILE A 112 -6.10 -17.78 41.99
CA ILE A 112 -6.04 -16.41 42.55
C ILE A 112 -7.42 -16.05 43.08
N ALA A 113 -7.52 -15.71 44.38
CA ALA A 113 -8.78 -15.40 45.03
C ALA A 113 -9.86 -16.50 44.87
N GLY A 114 -9.46 -17.77 44.91
CA GLY A 114 -10.37 -18.93 44.79
C GLY A 114 -10.87 -19.21 43.36
N LYS A 115 -10.36 -18.52 42.36
CA LYS A 115 -10.66 -18.77 40.93
C LYS A 115 -9.47 -19.38 40.22
N GLU A 116 -9.72 -20.44 39.48
CA GLU A 116 -8.73 -21.10 38.62
C GLU A 116 -8.29 -20.15 37.52
N ARG A 117 -7.01 -20.12 37.28
CA ARG A 117 -6.39 -19.31 36.20
C ARG A 117 -5.76 -20.25 35.18
N TYR A 118 -6.06 -20.00 33.92
CA TYR A 118 -5.53 -20.71 32.76
C TYR A 118 -4.89 -19.74 31.76
N SER A 119 -3.84 -20.21 31.09
CA SER A 119 -3.17 -19.48 30.01
C SER A 119 -3.22 -20.30 28.74
N PHE A 120 -3.74 -19.76 27.67
CA PHE A 120 -3.80 -20.42 26.37
C PHE A 120 -2.69 -19.92 25.46
N ARG A 121 -1.96 -20.87 24.88
CA ARG A 121 -0.93 -20.61 23.86
C ARG A 121 -1.28 -21.34 22.57
N ARG A 122 -1.22 -20.62 21.44
CA ARG A 122 -1.41 -21.23 20.12
C ARG A 122 -0.19 -22.07 19.75
N GLY A 123 -0.45 -23.15 19.02
CA GLY A 123 0.55 -24.13 18.61
C GLY A 123 0.45 -25.41 19.45
N VAL A 124 0.55 -26.55 18.80
CA VAL A 124 0.47 -27.86 19.41
C VAL A 124 1.86 -28.33 19.76
N GLU A 125 2.14 -28.48 21.06
CA GLU A 125 3.42 -28.97 21.55
C GLU A 125 3.47 -30.52 21.52
N ALA A 126 2.35 -31.18 21.84
CA ALA A 126 2.20 -32.63 21.82
C ALA A 126 0.80 -33.02 21.32
N TYR A 127 0.75 -34.01 20.45
CA TYR A 127 -0.51 -34.59 20.00
C TYR A 127 -0.99 -35.62 21.02
N PRO A 128 -2.33 -35.81 21.18
CA PRO A 128 -2.88 -36.82 22.06
C PRO A 128 -2.62 -38.21 21.49
N THR A 129 -2.84 -39.22 22.34
CA THR A 129 -2.81 -40.64 21.95
C THR A 129 -4.22 -41.20 21.74
N VAL A 130 -4.30 -42.26 20.96
CA VAL A 130 -5.58 -43.00 20.80
C VAL A 130 -6.01 -43.53 22.14
N GLY A 131 -7.28 -43.30 22.51
CA GLY A 131 -7.85 -43.65 23.80
C GLY A 131 -7.91 -42.51 24.81
N ASP A 132 -7.19 -41.40 24.58
CA ASP A 132 -7.26 -40.26 25.48
C ASP A 132 -8.69 -39.69 25.59
N PRO A 133 -9.13 -39.26 26.80
CA PRO A 133 -10.48 -38.75 27.00
C PRO A 133 -10.63 -37.33 26.39
N VAL A 134 -11.79 -37.07 25.81
CA VAL A 134 -12.19 -35.74 25.33
C VAL A 134 -13.20 -35.16 26.30
N LEU A 135 -12.90 -33.94 26.78
CA LEU A 135 -13.64 -33.28 27.85
C LEU A 135 -14.34 -32.01 27.38
N LEU A 136 -15.49 -31.73 28.01
CA LEU A 136 -16.14 -30.40 27.88
C LEU A 136 -15.37 -29.37 28.69
N PRO A 137 -15.03 -28.18 28.09
CA PRO A 137 -14.38 -27.14 28.84
C PRO A 137 -15.33 -26.47 29.85
N THR A 138 -14.77 -26.05 30.98
CA THR A 138 -15.48 -25.19 31.94
C THR A 138 -15.62 -23.76 31.37
N GLN A 139 -16.53 -22.95 31.96
CA GLN A 139 -16.68 -21.55 31.56
C GLN A 139 -15.37 -20.75 31.72
N THR A 140 -14.61 -21.02 32.79
CA THR A 140 -13.32 -20.38 33.05
C THR A 140 -12.30 -20.75 31.97
N GLN A 141 -12.26 -22.02 31.58
CA GLN A 141 -11.38 -22.50 30.51
C GLN A 141 -11.77 -21.91 29.15
N LEU A 142 -13.07 -21.87 28.81
CA LEU A 142 -13.56 -21.22 27.58
C LEU A 142 -13.18 -19.74 27.50
N ARG A 143 -13.33 -19.02 28.62
CA ARG A 143 -12.90 -17.62 28.68
C ARG A 143 -11.40 -17.48 28.48
N ALA A 144 -10.60 -18.32 29.15
CA ALA A 144 -9.15 -18.29 29.00
C ALA A 144 -8.70 -18.56 27.56
N ILE A 145 -9.37 -19.46 26.83
CA ILE A 145 -9.09 -19.73 25.42
C ILE A 145 -9.32 -18.48 24.54
N VAL A 146 -10.42 -17.77 24.75
CA VAL A 146 -10.83 -16.63 23.92
C VAL A 146 -10.16 -15.33 24.37
N GLU A 147 -10.05 -15.10 25.70
CA GLU A 147 -9.54 -13.85 26.28
C GLU A 147 -8.01 -13.84 26.41
N SER A 148 -7.32 -14.97 26.25
CA SER A 148 -5.87 -15.05 26.40
C SER A 148 -5.12 -14.35 25.26
N GLY A 149 -3.94 -13.88 25.56
CA GLY A 149 -3.01 -13.24 24.63
C GLY A 149 -2.57 -11.86 25.10
N ASP A 150 -1.28 -11.58 24.91
CA ASP A 150 -0.69 -10.29 25.26
C ASP A 150 -1.28 -9.16 24.41
N ASN A 151 -1.42 -7.98 25.02
CA ASN A 151 -1.86 -6.73 24.35
C ASN A 151 -3.27 -6.75 23.73
N ARG A 152 -4.12 -7.68 24.05
CA ARG A 152 -5.53 -7.66 23.61
C ARG A 152 -6.31 -6.64 24.44
N ARG A 153 -6.44 -5.43 23.92
CA ARG A 153 -7.00 -4.28 24.63
C ARG A 153 -8.37 -3.86 24.13
N VAL A 154 -8.67 -4.11 22.85
CA VAL A 154 -9.88 -3.61 22.21
C VAL A 154 -10.94 -4.70 22.15
N LYS A 155 -12.04 -4.51 22.87
CA LYS A 155 -13.21 -5.38 22.81
C LYS A 155 -13.99 -5.14 21.53
N ILE A 156 -14.21 -6.21 20.75
CA ILE A 156 -14.97 -6.17 19.50
C ILE A 156 -16.31 -6.90 19.58
N GLY A 157 -16.52 -7.66 20.63
CA GLY A 157 -17.76 -8.42 20.80
C GLY A 157 -17.65 -9.48 21.90
N VAL A 158 -18.56 -10.42 21.85
CA VAL A 158 -18.58 -11.61 22.72
C VAL A 158 -18.73 -12.87 21.88
N SER A 159 -18.18 -13.98 22.36
CA SER A 159 -18.29 -15.29 21.73
C SER A 159 -19.39 -16.12 22.39
N PRO A 160 -20.53 -16.36 21.74
CA PRO A 160 -21.58 -17.23 22.32
C PRO A 160 -21.10 -18.65 22.54
N LEU A 161 -20.20 -19.17 21.72
CA LEU A 161 -19.64 -20.52 21.81
C LEU A 161 -18.66 -20.68 22.99
N ALA A 162 -18.17 -19.58 23.55
CA ALA A 162 -17.24 -19.56 24.67
C ALA A 162 -17.88 -18.87 25.91
N ALA A 163 -19.09 -19.21 26.23
CA ALA A 163 -19.83 -18.72 27.41
C ALA A 163 -19.89 -17.16 27.47
N ASN A 164 -20.08 -16.50 26.31
CA ASN A 164 -20.07 -15.05 26.14
C ASN A 164 -18.77 -14.38 26.60
N ALA A 165 -17.63 -15.08 26.47
CA ALA A 165 -16.32 -14.51 26.69
C ALA A 165 -16.10 -13.28 25.81
N GLU A 166 -15.42 -12.28 26.33
CA GLU A 166 -15.09 -11.07 25.57
C GLU A 166 -14.04 -11.38 24.50
N VAL A 167 -14.40 -11.10 23.24
CA VAL A 167 -13.45 -11.16 22.14
C VAL A 167 -12.72 -9.84 22.06
N LYS A 168 -11.41 -9.90 22.34
CA LYS A 168 -10.54 -8.73 22.29
C LYS A 168 -9.46 -8.91 21.24
N ILE A 169 -9.07 -7.80 20.63
CA ILE A 169 -8.00 -7.75 19.63
C ILE A 169 -6.83 -6.88 20.11
N ASP A 170 -5.66 -7.18 19.57
CA ASP A 170 -4.49 -6.32 19.64
C ASP A 170 -4.52 -5.35 18.44
N PRO A 171 -4.78 -4.05 18.66
CA PRO A 171 -4.89 -3.08 17.59
C PRO A 171 -3.56 -2.87 16.84
N ASP A 172 -2.43 -3.01 17.53
CA ASP A 172 -1.11 -2.81 16.93
C ASP A 172 -0.81 -3.93 15.91
N ARG A 173 -1.20 -5.16 16.23
CA ARG A 173 -1.09 -6.29 15.30
C ARG A 173 -2.11 -6.26 14.19
N LEU A 174 -3.33 -5.80 14.48
CA LEU A 174 -4.40 -5.73 13.47
C LEU A 174 -4.08 -4.69 12.40
N PHE A 175 -3.77 -3.45 12.81
CA PHE A 175 -3.52 -2.34 11.88
C PHE A 175 -2.07 -2.27 11.39
N GLY A 176 -1.12 -2.92 12.07
CA GLY A 176 0.26 -3.04 11.62
C GLY A 176 0.49 -4.09 10.52
N ARG A 177 -0.57 -4.77 10.07
CA ARG A 177 -0.53 -5.83 9.05
C ARG A 177 -1.68 -5.67 8.06
N HIS A 178 -1.67 -6.52 7.02
CA HIS A 178 -2.78 -6.58 6.06
C HIS A 178 -3.96 -7.36 6.64
N LEU A 179 -5.15 -6.81 6.49
CA LEU A 179 -6.42 -7.41 6.88
C LEU A 179 -7.37 -7.40 5.69
N ALA A 180 -8.06 -8.52 5.46
CA ALA A 180 -9.17 -8.60 4.53
C ALA A 180 -10.46 -8.96 5.27
N VAL A 181 -11.53 -8.18 5.04
CA VAL A 181 -12.87 -8.46 5.56
C VAL A 181 -13.74 -8.91 4.39
N LEU A 182 -14.07 -10.18 4.37
CA LEU A 182 -14.81 -10.82 3.29
C LEU A 182 -16.24 -11.14 3.71
N GLY A 183 -17.17 -11.08 2.77
CA GLY A 183 -18.58 -11.39 2.99
C GLY A 183 -19.46 -10.90 1.84
N ASN A 184 -20.70 -11.37 1.79
CA ASN A 184 -21.70 -10.96 0.80
C ASN A 184 -22.22 -9.54 1.08
N THR A 185 -22.92 -8.95 0.11
CA THR A 185 -23.63 -7.68 0.30
C THR A 185 -24.62 -7.80 1.46
N GLY A 186 -24.66 -6.82 2.34
CA GLY A 186 -25.52 -6.84 3.54
C GLY A 186 -24.98 -7.64 4.72
N SER A 187 -23.81 -8.31 4.62
CA SER A 187 -23.22 -9.09 5.72
C SER A 187 -22.55 -8.23 6.82
N GLY A 188 -22.57 -6.92 6.71
CA GLY A 188 -21.99 -6.00 7.68
C GLY A 188 -20.49 -5.75 7.55
N LYS A 189 -19.87 -6.01 6.38
CA LYS A 189 -18.43 -5.77 6.15
C LYS A 189 -18.00 -4.35 6.52
N SER A 190 -18.65 -3.35 5.93
CA SER A 190 -18.34 -1.92 6.15
C SER A 190 -18.58 -1.51 7.59
N CYS A 191 -19.67 -2.00 8.21
CA CYS A 191 -19.92 -1.79 9.64
C CYS A 191 -18.84 -2.43 10.53
N SER A 192 -18.34 -3.62 10.17
CA SER A 192 -17.28 -4.29 10.91
C SER A 192 -15.97 -3.52 10.83
N VAL A 193 -15.58 -3.04 9.64
CA VAL A 193 -14.38 -2.21 9.46
C VAL A 193 -14.50 -0.90 10.25
N ALA A 194 -15.62 -0.19 10.13
CA ALA A 194 -15.88 1.03 10.88
C ALA A 194 -15.83 0.77 12.40
N GLY A 195 -16.45 -0.33 12.86
CA GLY A 195 -16.42 -0.76 14.25
C GLY A 195 -15.01 -1.03 14.76
N LEU A 196 -14.19 -1.75 14.02
CA LEU A 196 -12.79 -2.04 14.40
C LEU A 196 -11.99 -0.75 14.61
N ILE A 197 -12.10 0.22 13.70
CA ILE A 197 -11.45 1.52 13.84
C ILE A 197 -12.02 2.28 15.04
N ARG A 198 -13.34 2.39 15.14
CA ARG A 198 -14.03 3.13 16.19
C ARG A 198 -13.68 2.61 17.59
N TRP A 199 -13.85 1.31 17.83
CA TRP A 199 -13.55 0.69 19.13
C TRP A 199 -12.07 0.82 19.50
N SER A 200 -11.17 0.71 18.53
CA SER A 200 -9.74 0.91 18.77
C SER A 200 -9.42 2.34 19.18
N MET A 201 -10.06 3.33 18.56
CA MET A 201 -9.90 4.75 18.91
C MET A 201 -10.49 5.06 20.28
N GLU A 202 -11.68 4.53 20.59
CA GLU A 202 -12.34 4.71 21.89
C GLU A 202 -11.50 4.13 23.04
N GLU A 203 -10.96 2.91 22.87
CA GLU A 203 -10.10 2.29 23.88
C GLU A 203 -8.75 3.00 24.02
N ALA A 204 -8.15 3.45 22.93
CA ALA A 204 -6.93 4.24 22.97
C ALA A 204 -7.15 5.58 23.69
N ARG A 205 -8.29 6.24 23.47
CA ARG A 205 -8.68 7.48 24.16
C ARG A 205 -8.88 7.25 25.66
N LYS A 206 -9.55 6.16 26.05
CA LYS A 206 -9.70 5.77 27.47
C LYS A 206 -8.34 5.55 28.13
N ALA A 207 -7.45 4.80 27.48
CA ALA A 207 -6.11 4.53 28.00
C ALA A 207 -5.25 5.80 28.17
N ARG A 208 -5.55 6.87 27.42
CA ARG A 208 -4.86 8.17 27.47
C ARG A 208 -5.58 9.22 28.32
N GLY A 209 -6.52 8.83 29.17
CA GLY A 209 -7.26 9.76 30.04
C GLY A 209 -8.17 10.73 29.27
N GLY A 210 -8.66 10.35 28.11
CA GLY A 210 -9.56 11.15 27.27
C GLY A 210 -8.88 11.89 26.11
N ALA A 211 -7.54 11.89 26.03
CA ALA A 211 -6.81 12.49 24.92
C ALA A 211 -6.84 11.59 23.67
N ASP A 212 -6.99 12.19 22.50
CA ASP A 212 -6.95 11.45 21.23
C ASP A 212 -5.57 10.82 20.99
N PRO A 213 -5.51 9.59 20.47
CA PRO A 213 -4.25 8.96 20.12
C PRO A 213 -3.62 9.62 18.89
N ASN A 214 -2.30 9.59 18.79
CA ASN A 214 -1.57 9.99 17.58
C ASN A 214 -1.62 8.90 16.52
N ALA A 215 -2.83 8.46 16.17
CA ALA A 215 -3.09 7.48 15.12
C ALA A 215 -3.64 8.18 13.88
N ARG A 216 -3.51 7.52 12.73
CA ARG A 216 -4.03 8.03 11.46
C ARG A 216 -4.69 6.91 10.69
N PHE A 217 -5.97 7.10 10.42
CA PHE A 217 -6.76 6.21 9.58
C PHE A 217 -7.21 6.99 8.35
N ILE A 218 -6.80 6.54 7.18
CA ILE A 218 -7.23 7.10 5.90
C ILE A 218 -8.13 6.07 5.23
N VAL A 219 -9.40 6.40 5.10
CA VAL A 219 -10.44 5.53 4.54
C VAL A 219 -10.75 5.98 3.12
N LEU A 220 -10.40 5.18 2.13
CA LEU A 220 -10.80 5.37 0.75
C LEU A 220 -12.17 4.70 0.58
N ASP A 221 -13.22 5.49 0.38
CA ASP A 221 -14.61 5.07 0.41
C ASP A 221 -15.25 5.15 -0.98
N PRO A 222 -15.19 4.08 -1.78
CA PRO A 222 -15.76 4.09 -3.12
C PRO A 222 -17.30 4.14 -3.16
N ASN A 223 -17.97 3.82 -2.05
CA ASN A 223 -19.41 3.71 -1.98
C ASN A 223 -20.09 4.83 -1.19
N GLY A 224 -19.35 5.68 -0.47
CA GLY A 224 -19.89 6.73 0.39
C GLY A 224 -20.55 6.23 1.67
N GLU A 225 -20.08 5.09 2.22
CA GLU A 225 -20.67 4.43 3.40
C GLU A 225 -20.08 4.94 4.72
N TYR A 226 -18.88 5.55 4.71
CA TYR A 226 -18.10 5.84 5.91
C TYR A 226 -18.19 7.29 6.39
N ALA A 227 -18.75 8.22 5.60
CA ALA A 227 -18.76 9.65 5.94
C ALA A 227 -19.32 9.95 7.33
N LYS A 228 -20.35 9.20 7.78
CA LYS A 228 -20.98 9.33 9.10
C LYS A 228 -20.58 8.26 10.11
N ALA A 229 -19.83 7.25 9.68
CA ALA A 229 -19.50 6.09 10.52
C ALA A 229 -18.64 6.45 11.73
N PHE A 230 -17.94 7.56 11.66
CA PHE A 230 -17.01 8.03 12.68
C PHE A 230 -17.48 9.26 13.46
N ASP A 231 -18.74 9.67 13.29
CA ASP A 231 -19.33 10.77 14.05
C ASP A 231 -19.17 10.54 15.55
N GLY A 232 -18.74 11.59 16.27
CA GLY A 232 -18.51 11.54 17.71
C GLY A 232 -17.14 10.98 18.16
N LEU A 233 -16.27 10.57 17.24
CA LEU A 233 -14.89 10.17 17.57
C LEU A 233 -13.90 11.32 17.74
N GLY A 234 -14.37 12.55 17.87
CA GLY A 234 -13.56 13.76 17.86
C GLY A 234 -13.57 14.43 16.49
N LYS A 235 -12.44 15.01 16.07
CA LYS A 235 -12.35 15.61 14.74
C LYS A 235 -12.14 14.55 13.67
N VAL A 236 -13.05 14.47 12.72
CA VAL A 236 -12.99 13.62 11.53
C VAL A 236 -12.95 14.52 10.31
N ARG A 237 -12.01 14.31 9.41
CA ARG A 237 -11.96 15.03 8.13
C ARG A 237 -12.67 14.21 7.08
N VAL A 238 -13.57 14.82 6.35
CA VAL A 238 -14.30 14.16 5.27
C VAL A 238 -14.12 14.98 4.01
N PHE A 239 -13.63 14.34 2.95
CA PHE A 239 -13.46 14.93 1.62
C PHE A 239 -14.39 14.24 0.63
N ALA A 240 -15.12 14.99 -0.17
CA ALA A 240 -16.02 14.47 -1.19
C ALA A 240 -16.00 15.34 -2.45
N VAL A 241 -16.54 14.81 -3.54
CA VAL A 241 -16.81 15.57 -4.75
C VAL A 241 -18.14 16.28 -4.58
N GLU A 242 -18.16 17.59 -4.83
CA GLU A 242 -19.38 18.43 -4.70
C GLU A 242 -20.05 18.36 -3.30
N PRO A 243 -19.30 18.66 -2.22
CA PRO A 243 -19.88 18.64 -0.89
C PRO A 243 -21.01 19.71 -0.79
N LYS A 244 -22.04 19.38 -0.03
CA LYS A 244 -23.11 20.36 0.27
C LYS A 244 -22.53 21.49 1.13
N PRO A 245 -22.91 22.74 0.87
CA PRO A 245 -22.60 23.85 1.76
C PRO A 245 -23.02 23.52 3.21
N ASP A 246 -22.23 23.94 4.19
CA ASP A 246 -22.49 23.75 5.64
C ASP A 246 -22.54 22.29 6.13
N SER A 247 -22.12 21.32 5.31
CA SER A 247 -22.08 19.91 5.72
C SER A 247 -20.87 19.52 6.58
N GLY A 248 -19.89 20.41 6.72
CA GLY A 248 -18.60 20.09 7.35
C GLY A 248 -17.72 19.14 6.50
N ILE A 249 -18.12 18.86 5.27
CA ILE A 249 -17.38 18.05 4.31
C ILE A 249 -16.60 18.99 3.38
N GLU A 250 -15.34 18.70 3.14
CA GLU A 250 -14.48 19.51 2.30
C GLU A 250 -14.45 18.97 0.86
N GLN A 251 -14.14 19.87 -0.10
CA GLN A 251 -13.97 19.49 -1.49
C GLN A 251 -12.73 18.60 -1.65
N LEU A 252 -12.91 17.41 -2.23
CA LEU A 252 -11.78 16.56 -2.61
C LEU A 252 -10.94 17.23 -3.70
N ARG A 253 -9.64 17.36 -3.45
CA ARG A 253 -8.68 17.98 -4.37
C ARG A 253 -7.53 17.04 -4.63
N VAL A 254 -7.31 16.71 -5.90
CA VAL A 254 -6.19 15.87 -6.37
C VAL A 254 -5.59 16.52 -7.61
N PRO A 255 -4.67 17.48 -7.42
CA PRO A 255 -4.08 18.23 -8.53
C PRO A 255 -3.46 17.35 -9.60
N LEU A 256 -3.56 17.74 -10.86
CA LEU A 256 -2.99 17.02 -12.01
C LEU A 256 -1.47 16.86 -11.92
N TRP A 257 -0.81 17.83 -11.31
CA TRP A 257 0.65 17.78 -11.13
C TRP A 257 1.10 16.75 -10.07
N PHE A 258 0.17 16.16 -9.28
CA PHE A 258 0.47 14.99 -8.46
C PHE A 258 0.62 13.72 -9.28
N TRP A 259 -0.04 13.63 -10.44
CA TRP A 259 -0.07 12.42 -11.25
C TRP A 259 1.30 12.15 -11.85
N ASN A 260 1.82 10.94 -11.66
CA ASN A 260 3.06 10.50 -12.28
C ASN A 260 2.85 10.08 -13.75
N SER A 261 3.94 9.81 -14.44
CA SER A 261 3.91 9.42 -15.86
C SER A 261 3.13 8.12 -16.13
N ALA A 262 3.11 7.20 -15.17
CA ALA A 262 2.35 5.95 -15.27
C ALA A 262 0.83 6.20 -15.13
N GLU A 263 0.42 7.03 -14.17
CA GLU A 263 -0.97 7.43 -13.94
C GLU A 263 -1.52 8.22 -15.14
N TRP A 264 -0.75 9.16 -15.67
CA TRP A 264 -1.08 9.86 -16.92
C TRP A 264 -1.20 8.90 -18.11
N SER A 265 -0.26 7.95 -18.24
CA SER A 265 -0.29 6.95 -19.33
C SER A 265 -1.49 6.01 -19.21
N ALA A 266 -1.87 5.63 -17.99
CA ALA A 266 -3.04 4.80 -17.74
C ALA A 266 -4.33 5.53 -18.08
N PHE A 267 -4.49 6.78 -17.65
CA PHE A 267 -5.65 7.60 -17.95
C PHE A 267 -5.82 7.81 -19.45
N THR A 268 -4.74 8.26 -20.10
CA THR A 268 -4.77 8.56 -21.53
C THR A 268 -4.73 7.32 -22.41
N GLN A 269 -4.49 6.13 -21.84
CA GLN A 269 -4.25 4.89 -22.56
C GLN A 269 -3.15 5.08 -23.64
N ALA A 270 -2.11 5.83 -23.29
CA ALA A 270 -1.05 6.21 -24.20
C ALA A 270 -0.29 4.98 -24.72
N SER A 271 -0.09 4.90 -26.03
CA SER A 271 0.66 3.83 -26.67
C SER A 271 2.14 3.86 -26.24
N GLU A 272 2.71 2.66 -26.00
CA GLU A 272 4.07 2.54 -25.43
C GLU A 272 5.16 3.14 -26.31
N ARG A 273 5.05 2.98 -27.61
CA ARG A 273 6.12 3.31 -28.57
C ARG A 273 6.16 4.78 -28.96
N ALA A 274 4.99 5.41 -29.12
CA ALA A 274 4.91 6.78 -29.65
C ALA A 274 4.42 7.77 -28.58
N GLN A 275 3.29 7.51 -27.94
CA GLN A 275 2.62 8.50 -27.09
C GLN A 275 3.24 8.64 -25.69
N ARG A 276 3.64 7.50 -25.03
CA ARG A 276 4.27 7.56 -23.72
C ARG A 276 5.61 8.32 -23.69
N PRO A 277 6.51 8.17 -24.67
CA PRO A 277 7.74 8.98 -24.70
C PRO A 277 7.46 10.48 -24.78
N LEU A 278 6.53 10.91 -25.65
CA LEU A 278 6.15 12.32 -25.77
C LEU A 278 5.50 12.84 -24.50
N LEU A 279 4.59 12.07 -23.90
CA LEU A 279 3.93 12.41 -22.64
C LEU A 279 4.95 12.61 -21.51
N ARG A 280 5.92 11.70 -21.37
CA ARG A 280 7.01 11.84 -20.38
C ARG A 280 7.89 13.05 -20.65
N ARG A 281 8.18 13.33 -21.93
CA ARG A 281 8.94 14.51 -22.31
C ARG A 281 8.18 15.78 -21.92
N ALA A 282 6.88 15.88 -22.23
CA ALA A 282 6.04 17.01 -21.86
C ALA A 282 5.99 17.20 -20.33
N LEU A 283 5.79 16.13 -19.56
CA LEU A 283 5.79 16.18 -18.09
C LEU A 283 7.14 16.68 -17.53
N ARG A 284 8.25 16.22 -18.09
CA ARG A 284 9.58 16.63 -17.68
C ARG A 284 9.83 18.12 -17.97
N GLU A 285 9.45 18.57 -19.15
CA GLU A 285 9.64 19.97 -19.56
C GLU A 285 8.73 20.90 -18.76
N MET A 286 7.45 20.54 -18.53
CA MET A 286 6.55 21.31 -17.68
C MET A 286 7.06 21.45 -16.24
N ARG A 287 7.58 20.37 -15.67
CA ARG A 287 8.12 20.38 -14.32
C ARG A 287 9.48 21.07 -14.20
N SER A 288 10.21 21.22 -15.29
CA SER A 288 11.45 22.00 -15.31
C SER A 288 11.22 23.52 -15.40
N GLY A 289 10.07 23.93 -15.92
CA GLY A 289 9.69 25.34 -16.05
C GLY A 289 8.83 25.88 -14.91
N ALA A 290 8.43 25.04 -13.95
CA ALA A 290 7.60 25.45 -12.83
C ALA A 290 8.40 26.31 -11.84
N ASP A 291 8.28 27.63 -11.93
CA ASP A 291 8.57 28.66 -10.90
C ASP A 291 9.95 28.66 -10.22
N VAL A 292 10.95 28.00 -10.79
CA VAL A 292 12.31 28.39 -10.49
C VAL A 292 12.65 29.46 -11.54
N THR A 293 12.76 30.71 -11.14
CA THR A 293 13.61 31.69 -11.82
C THR A 293 15.01 31.10 -11.79
N GLU A 294 15.26 30.12 -12.70
CA GLU A 294 16.60 29.57 -12.85
C GLU A 294 17.47 30.75 -13.22
N ASP A 295 18.48 31.01 -12.39
CA ASP A 295 19.55 31.95 -12.71
C ASP A 295 19.96 31.71 -14.18
N PRO A 296 19.94 32.74 -15.04
CA PRO A 296 20.32 32.61 -16.45
C PRO A 296 21.65 31.86 -16.64
N VAL A 297 22.59 32.05 -15.71
CA VAL A 297 23.86 31.33 -15.69
C VAL A 297 23.68 29.83 -15.44
N PHE A 298 22.74 29.46 -14.59
CA PHE A 298 22.44 28.02 -14.35
C PHE A 298 21.83 27.37 -15.60
N ILE A 299 20.92 28.04 -16.30
CA ILE A 299 20.34 27.58 -17.56
C ILE A 299 21.45 27.38 -18.61
N LEU A 300 22.31 28.35 -18.76
CA LEU A 300 23.45 28.27 -19.67
C LEU A 300 24.39 27.10 -19.33
N ARG A 301 24.74 26.96 -18.05
CA ARG A 301 25.54 25.82 -17.56
C ARG A 301 24.93 24.49 -17.93
N ARG A 302 23.62 24.34 -17.74
CA ARG A 302 22.88 23.10 -18.07
C ARG A 302 22.92 22.80 -19.57
N LYS A 303 22.68 23.81 -20.42
CA LYS A 303 22.71 23.71 -21.88
C LYS A 303 24.11 23.28 -22.38
N ILE A 304 25.16 23.94 -21.94
CA ILE A 304 26.56 23.63 -22.34
C ILE A 304 27.04 22.30 -21.74
N SER A 305 26.61 21.97 -20.51
CA SER A 305 26.91 20.65 -19.90
C SER A 305 26.32 19.49 -20.70
N SER A 306 25.14 19.67 -21.31
CA SER A 306 24.52 18.66 -22.17
C SER A 306 25.38 18.38 -23.41
N ILE A 307 25.90 19.41 -24.05
CA ILE A 307 26.83 19.28 -25.17
C ILE A 307 28.09 18.52 -24.72
N LEU A 308 28.72 18.96 -23.63
CA LEU A 308 29.94 18.33 -23.10
C LEU A 308 29.73 16.85 -22.75
N ILE A 309 28.63 16.51 -22.06
CA ILE A 309 28.32 15.13 -21.68
C ILE A 309 28.11 14.26 -22.93
N THR A 310 27.40 14.80 -23.94
CA THR A 310 27.17 14.10 -25.20
C THR A 310 28.47 13.85 -25.97
N LEU A 311 29.39 14.82 -25.97
CA LEU A 311 30.72 14.65 -26.56
C LEU A 311 31.55 13.60 -25.81
N LYS A 312 31.60 13.71 -24.48
CA LYS A 312 32.32 12.74 -23.62
C LYS A 312 31.79 11.31 -23.71
N ALA A 313 30.48 11.11 -23.88
CA ALA A 313 29.88 9.78 -24.02
C ALA A 313 30.35 9.02 -25.28
N GLN A 314 31.00 9.68 -26.22
CA GLN A 314 31.53 9.08 -27.45
C GLN A 314 33.04 8.85 -27.43
N VAL A 315 33.71 9.24 -26.34
CA VAL A 315 35.14 8.99 -26.15
C VAL A 315 35.39 7.50 -25.95
N ARG A 316 36.18 6.88 -26.83
CA ARG A 316 36.78 5.56 -26.61
C ARG A 316 38.29 5.75 -26.46
N ASN A 317 38.80 5.59 -25.26
CA ASN A 317 40.20 5.42 -24.85
C ASN A 317 41.27 5.66 -25.93
N GLY A 318 41.41 6.93 -26.41
CA GLY A 318 42.46 7.31 -27.36
C GLY A 318 42.22 6.96 -28.81
N GLU A 319 41.10 6.37 -29.20
CA GLU A 319 40.72 6.12 -30.59
C GLU A 319 40.05 7.37 -31.19
N ASN A 320 40.20 7.55 -32.52
CA ASN A 320 39.51 8.59 -33.25
C ASN A 320 37.99 8.48 -33.13
N TYR A 321 37.30 9.62 -33.13
CA TYR A 321 35.84 9.67 -33.09
C TYR A 321 35.24 9.28 -34.42
N GLU A 322 34.38 8.27 -34.44
CA GLU A 322 33.73 7.75 -35.64
C GLU A 322 32.92 8.86 -36.36
N GLY A 323 33.34 9.21 -37.57
CA GLY A 323 32.77 10.34 -38.34
C GLY A 323 31.27 10.22 -38.55
N TRP A 324 30.75 9.03 -38.79
CA TRP A 324 29.32 8.80 -39.02
C TRP A 324 28.44 8.99 -37.78
N LYS A 325 28.97 8.83 -36.57
CA LYS A 325 28.25 9.05 -35.31
C LYS A 325 28.45 10.47 -34.78
N PHE A 326 29.64 11.00 -34.90
CA PHE A 326 30.04 12.25 -34.30
C PHE A 326 29.76 13.47 -35.24
N GLY A 327 30.08 13.31 -36.53
CA GLY A 327 29.96 14.38 -37.52
C GLY A 327 28.58 15.03 -37.60
N PRO A 328 27.48 14.26 -37.69
CA PRO A 328 26.13 14.84 -37.78
C PRO A 328 25.69 15.66 -36.57
N LYS A 329 26.36 15.52 -35.43
CA LYS A 329 26.00 16.26 -34.19
C LYS A 329 26.66 17.62 -34.09
N LEU A 330 27.81 17.80 -34.74
CA LEU A 330 28.54 19.06 -34.68
C LEU A 330 27.75 20.25 -35.26
N PRO A 331 27.09 20.16 -36.43
CA PRO A 331 26.26 21.27 -36.93
C PRO A 331 25.16 21.65 -35.96
N VAL A 332 24.50 20.65 -35.30
CA VAL A 332 23.45 20.90 -34.31
C VAL A 332 24.01 21.67 -33.11
N PHE A 333 25.16 21.25 -32.59
CA PHE A 333 25.79 21.93 -31.45
C PHE A 333 26.27 23.33 -31.81
N ILE A 334 26.69 23.57 -33.06
CA ILE A 334 27.09 24.88 -33.56
C ILE A 334 25.88 25.80 -33.61
N GLU A 335 24.74 25.31 -34.15
CA GLU A 335 23.48 26.08 -34.18
C GLU A 335 22.97 26.36 -32.75
N ASP A 336 23.05 25.38 -31.85
CA ASP A 336 22.69 25.55 -30.44
C ASP A 336 23.55 26.65 -29.78
N LEU A 337 24.89 26.62 -29.98
CA LEU A 337 25.79 27.64 -29.42
C LEU A 337 25.55 29.01 -30.03
N GLU A 338 25.21 29.10 -31.32
CA GLU A 338 24.82 30.36 -31.95
C GLU A 338 23.52 30.93 -31.37
N ALA A 339 22.55 30.09 -31.09
CA ALA A 339 21.33 30.49 -30.40
C ALA A 339 21.62 30.95 -28.96
N TYR A 340 22.48 30.22 -28.22
CA TYR A 340 22.85 30.57 -26.85
C TYR A 340 23.65 31.88 -26.78
N SER A 341 24.53 32.21 -27.75
CA SER A 341 25.24 33.47 -27.75
C SER A 341 24.30 34.68 -27.88
N ARG A 342 23.19 34.53 -28.60
CA ARG A 342 22.14 35.56 -28.71
C ARG A 342 21.26 35.64 -27.46
N GLU A 343 20.97 34.51 -26.81
CA GLU A 343 20.13 34.42 -25.62
C GLU A 343 20.85 34.94 -24.36
N PHE A 344 22.15 34.66 -24.23
CA PHE A 344 22.98 35.00 -23.07
C PHE A 344 24.06 36.06 -23.45
N SER A 345 23.64 37.31 -23.64
CA SER A 345 24.49 38.41 -24.10
C SER A 345 25.76 38.62 -23.28
N ASP A 346 25.68 38.46 -21.95
CA ASP A 346 26.82 38.65 -21.03
C ASP A 346 27.89 37.55 -21.18
N HIS A 347 27.57 36.46 -21.85
CA HIS A 347 28.44 35.33 -22.11
C HIS A 347 28.73 35.13 -23.61
N SER A 348 28.26 36.03 -24.48
CA SER A 348 28.28 35.89 -25.94
C SER A 348 29.66 35.57 -26.48
N ASP A 349 30.69 36.36 -26.10
CA ASP A 349 32.06 36.19 -26.59
C ASP A 349 32.64 34.81 -26.30
N SER A 350 32.37 34.31 -25.10
CA SER A 350 32.85 32.97 -24.68
C SER A 350 32.12 31.85 -25.42
N ILE A 351 30.82 32.01 -25.65
CA ILE A 351 30.01 31.04 -26.38
C ILE A 351 30.38 31.03 -27.85
N GLU A 352 30.61 32.20 -28.46
CA GLU A 352 31.09 32.32 -29.84
C GLU A 352 32.47 31.68 -30.03
N TYR A 353 33.38 31.87 -29.08
CA TYR A 353 34.65 31.16 -29.09
C TYR A 353 34.45 29.63 -29.09
N LEU A 354 33.57 29.08 -28.27
CA LEU A 354 33.29 27.64 -28.24
C LEU A 354 32.66 27.16 -29.56
N ARG A 355 31.73 27.93 -30.13
CA ARG A 355 31.16 27.69 -31.46
C ARG A 355 32.25 27.61 -32.53
N ASP A 356 33.16 28.60 -32.57
CA ASP A 356 34.22 28.68 -33.55
C ASP A 356 35.21 27.52 -33.45
N GLN A 357 35.48 27.04 -32.22
CA GLN A 357 36.27 25.83 -32.02
C GLN A 357 35.57 24.56 -32.59
N MET A 358 34.26 24.45 -32.47
CA MET A 358 33.51 23.34 -33.08
C MET A 358 33.44 23.47 -34.60
N GLN A 359 33.26 24.69 -35.11
CA GLN A 359 33.28 24.97 -36.55
C GLN A 359 34.65 24.64 -37.17
N ALA A 360 35.73 24.92 -36.45
CA ALA A 360 37.09 24.56 -36.87
C ALA A 360 37.29 23.04 -37.02
N LEU A 361 36.61 22.20 -36.21
CA LEU A 361 36.64 20.76 -36.41
C LEU A 361 36.03 20.34 -37.73
N LEU A 362 34.90 20.94 -38.14
CA LEU A 362 34.23 20.67 -39.42
C LEU A 362 35.01 21.15 -40.61
N ASN A 363 35.69 22.29 -40.47
CA ASN A 363 36.43 22.96 -41.54
C ASN A 363 37.83 22.36 -41.77
N ARG A 364 38.21 21.32 -41.07
CA ARG A 364 39.50 20.61 -41.28
C ARG A 364 39.56 20.04 -42.70
N PRO A 365 40.74 20.06 -43.34
CA PRO A 365 40.91 19.43 -44.65
C PRO A 365 40.44 17.98 -44.64
N GLN A 366 39.67 17.60 -45.66
CA GLN A 366 39.13 16.26 -45.84
C GLN A 366 38.18 15.74 -44.73
N GLN A 367 37.70 16.59 -43.81
CA GLN A 367 36.82 16.19 -42.74
C GLN A 367 35.41 15.84 -43.25
N THR A 368 34.95 16.56 -44.29
CA THR A 368 33.64 16.33 -44.91
C THR A 368 33.79 15.90 -46.36
N TYR A 369 32.88 15.00 -46.81
CA TYR A 369 32.81 14.59 -48.20
C TYR A 369 31.34 14.46 -48.66
N ARG A 370 31.09 14.52 -49.94
CA ARG A 370 29.75 14.37 -50.51
C ARG A 370 29.47 12.93 -50.85
N LYS A 371 28.44 12.36 -50.27
CA LYS A 371 27.99 10.99 -50.61
C LYS A 371 27.28 10.96 -51.96
N GLN A 372 27.17 9.78 -52.56
CA GLN A 372 26.47 9.58 -53.85
C GLN A 372 25.00 10.04 -53.82
N ASN A 373 24.35 9.97 -52.68
CA ASN A 373 22.97 10.43 -52.47
C ASN A 373 22.83 11.95 -52.18
N GLY A 374 23.90 12.72 -52.33
CA GLY A 374 23.93 14.14 -52.12
C GLY A 374 24.07 14.62 -50.66
N GLN A 375 24.04 13.70 -49.69
CA GLN A 375 24.21 14.00 -48.27
C GLN A 375 25.69 14.21 -47.92
N THR A 376 25.95 15.03 -46.89
CA THR A 376 27.31 15.22 -46.35
C THR A 376 27.72 13.98 -45.55
N GLY A 377 28.88 13.43 -45.85
CA GLY A 377 29.55 12.41 -45.04
C GLY A 377 30.69 13.04 -44.25
N TYR A 378 31.10 12.33 -43.22
CA TYR A 378 32.16 12.79 -42.32
C TYR A 378 33.20 11.68 -42.16
N ASN A 379 34.47 12.07 -42.27
CA ASN A 379 35.60 11.22 -41.92
C ASN A 379 35.80 11.23 -40.39
N ASP A 380 36.54 10.27 -39.86
CA ASP A 380 36.81 10.18 -38.43
C ASP A 380 37.57 11.41 -37.92
N PHE A 381 37.17 11.87 -36.72
CA PHE A 381 37.77 13.04 -36.11
C PHE A 381 38.93 12.60 -35.21
N PRO A 382 40.11 13.21 -35.30
CA PRO A 382 41.23 12.90 -34.45
C PRO A 382 40.89 13.16 -32.97
N ALA A 383 41.18 12.18 -32.10
CA ALA A 383 40.91 12.29 -30.67
C ALA A 383 41.49 13.56 -30.05
N THR A 384 42.74 13.88 -30.38
CA THR A 384 43.43 15.10 -29.89
C THR A 384 42.72 16.41 -30.25
N ALA A 385 42.08 16.48 -31.41
CA ALA A 385 41.37 17.70 -31.83
C ALA A 385 40.03 17.86 -31.10
N VAL A 386 39.33 16.72 -30.85
CA VAL A 386 38.06 16.74 -30.10
C VAL A 386 38.31 16.98 -28.62
N GLU A 387 39.39 16.43 -28.05
CA GLU A 387 39.80 16.65 -26.65
C GLU A 387 40.07 18.13 -26.35
N VAL A 388 40.61 18.89 -27.30
CA VAL A 388 40.78 20.36 -27.16
C VAL A 388 39.42 21.03 -26.99
N VAL A 389 38.43 20.68 -27.81
CA VAL A 389 37.07 21.26 -27.70
C VAL A 389 36.41 20.85 -26.38
N ILE A 390 36.57 19.61 -25.98
CA ILE A 390 36.07 19.12 -24.68
C ILE A 390 36.72 19.88 -23.52
N SER A 391 38.03 20.11 -23.59
CA SER A 391 38.78 20.87 -22.57
C SER A 391 38.31 22.33 -22.50
N ASN A 392 38.08 22.98 -23.62
CA ASN A 392 37.59 24.36 -23.69
C ASN A 392 36.16 24.48 -23.12
N LEU A 393 35.25 23.54 -23.47
CA LEU A 393 33.91 23.47 -22.89
C LEU A 393 33.95 23.26 -21.37
N GLN A 394 34.83 22.39 -20.91
CA GLN A 394 34.98 22.11 -19.48
C GLN A 394 35.61 23.29 -18.73
N GLY A 395 36.60 23.95 -19.33
CA GLY A 395 37.21 25.15 -18.79
C GLY A 395 36.20 26.29 -18.64
N TYR A 396 35.39 26.51 -19.65
CA TYR A 396 34.34 27.51 -19.60
C TYR A 396 33.27 27.15 -18.54
N LEU A 397 32.79 25.91 -18.52
CA LEU A 397 31.83 25.47 -17.48
C LEU A 397 32.40 25.65 -16.05
N ASN A 398 33.70 25.40 -15.86
CA ASN A 398 34.33 25.60 -14.54
C ASN A 398 34.33 27.07 -14.15
N SER A 399 34.51 27.99 -15.10
CA SER A 399 34.51 29.44 -14.82
C SER A 399 33.14 29.98 -14.42
N ILE A 400 32.06 29.37 -14.87
CA ILE A 400 30.67 29.75 -14.55
C ILE A 400 30.00 28.88 -13.48
N GLY A 401 30.77 28.06 -12.75
CA GLY A 401 30.29 27.28 -11.60
C GLY A 401 30.22 25.77 -11.79
N GLY A 402 30.88 25.24 -12.84
CA GLY A 402 31.07 23.79 -13.05
C GLY A 402 29.99 23.06 -13.84
N ILE A 403 30.23 21.78 -14.08
CA ILE A 403 29.34 20.92 -14.87
C ILE A 403 28.05 20.64 -14.11
N VAL A 404 26.92 20.71 -14.77
CA VAL A 404 25.62 20.32 -14.26
C VAL A 404 25.32 18.89 -14.76
N TYR A 405 25.46 17.91 -13.90
CA TYR A 405 25.15 16.48 -14.21
C TYR A 405 23.67 16.15 -14.08
N GLN A 406 22.77 17.09 -14.21
CA GLN A 406 21.36 16.76 -14.12
C GLN A 406 20.84 16.19 -15.44
N ALA A 407 20.41 14.92 -15.39
CA ALA A 407 19.16 14.58 -16.05
C ALA A 407 18.13 15.63 -15.58
N GLY A 408 17.36 16.24 -16.48
CA GLY A 408 16.31 17.20 -16.14
C GLY A 408 15.41 16.67 -15.00
N PRO A 409 14.55 17.49 -14.40
CA PRO A 409 13.72 17.07 -13.29
C PRO A 409 13.05 15.73 -13.64
N ASN A 410 12.97 14.88 -12.64
CA ASN A 410 12.27 13.60 -12.80
C ASN A 410 10.84 13.90 -13.26
N GLU A 411 10.41 13.29 -14.37
CA GLU A 411 9.06 13.42 -14.91
C GLU A 411 7.95 13.04 -13.90
N ASP A 412 8.32 12.44 -12.77
CA ASP A 412 7.41 12.02 -11.71
C ASP A 412 7.51 12.88 -10.44
N ALA A 413 8.40 13.91 -10.44
CA ALA A 413 8.48 14.82 -9.31
C ALA A 413 7.17 15.63 -9.16
N PRO A 414 6.61 15.78 -7.96
CA PRO A 414 5.37 16.53 -7.74
C PRO A 414 5.63 18.05 -7.74
N LEU A 415 5.95 18.59 -8.92
CA LEU A 415 6.14 20.02 -9.17
C LEU A 415 4.91 20.57 -9.88
N SER A 416 4.43 21.73 -9.44
CA SER A 416 3.17 22.31 -9.88
C SER A 416 3.19 22.76 -11.34
N PHE A 417 2.12 22.51 -12.04
CA PHE A 417 1.79 23.04 -13.36
C PHE A 417 0.27 23.06 -13.54
N THR A 418 -0.23 23.87 -14.47
CA THR A 418 -1.66 23.89 -14.77
C THR A 418 -2.02 22.91 -15.88
N GLY A 419 -3.22 22.31 -15.80
CA GLY A 419 -3.67 21.36 -16.80
C GLY A 419 -3.79 21.95 -18.20
N ALA A 420 -4.18 23.23 -18.32
CA ALA A 420 -4.28 23.94 -19.58
C ALA A 420 -2.89 24.11 -20.23
N GLN A 421 -1.91 24.63 -19.48
CA GLN A 421 -0.54 24.78 -19.96
C GLN A 421 0.07 23.44 -20.39
N PHE A 422 -0.24 22.35 -19.66
CA PHE A 422 0.23 21.02 -20.03
C PHE A 422 -0.35 20.54 -21.36
N ALA A 423 -1.66 20.75 -21.60
CA ALA A 423 -2.29 20.37 -22.86
C ALA A 423 -1.73 21.16 -24.05
N ASP A 424 -1.55 22.46 -23.88
CA ASP A 424 -0.99 23.33 -24.93
C ASP A 424 0.48 23.00 -25.24
N HIS A 425 1.27 22.72 -24.21
CA HIS A 425 2.66 22.30 -24.38
C HIS A 425 2.78 20.94 -25.08
N LEU A 426 1.93 19.97 -24.69
CA LEU A 426 1.89 18.65 -25.34
C LEU A 426 1.52 18.76 -26.81
N GLU A 427 0.56 19.62 -27.17
CA GLU A 427 0.17 19.90 -28.55
C GLU A 427 1.30 20.55 -29.35
N SER A 428 2.02 21.49 -28.74
CA SER A 428 3.21 22.09 -29.35
C SER A 428 4.30 21.07 -29.63
N LEU A 429 4.57 20.15 -28.70
CA LEU A 429 5.53 19.06 -28.90
C LEU A 429 5.07 18.08 -29.99
N ALA A 430 3.79 17.72 -29.99
CA ALA A 430 3.22 16.82 -30.99
C ALA A 430 3.32 17.39 -32.41
N SER A 431 3.15 18.71 -32.57
CA SER A 431 3.27 19.40 -33.88
C SER A 431 4.68 19.37 -34.44
N GLN A 432 5.71 19.19 -33.61
CA GLN A 432 7.10 19.07 -34.01
C GLN A 432 7.49 17.64 -34.48
N GLU A 433 6.65 16.67 -34.21
CA GLU A 433 6.87 15.26 -34.57
C GLU A 433 6.40 14.99 -36.01
N ASN A 434 7.14 14.16 -36.74
CA ASN A 434 6.85 13.87 -38.16
C ASN A 434 5.47 13.22 -38.41
N ASN A 435 4.82 12.71 -37.37
CA ASN A 435 3.53 12.00 -37.45
C ASN A 435 2.53 12.58 -36.41
N ALA A 436 2.27 13.87 -36.42
CA ALA A 436 1.43 14.60 -35.47
C ALA A 436 0.05 13.92 -35.23
N GLN A 437 -0.56 13.35 -36.28
CA GLN A 437 -1.86 12.68 -36.19
C GLN A 437 -1.93 11.50 -35.20
N PHE A 438 -0.79 10.89 -34.84
CA PHE A 438 -0.79 9.83 -33.80
C PHE A 438 -1.03 10.36 -32.40
N PHE A 439 -0.90 11.68 -32.19
CA PHE A 439 -1.07 12.32 -30.91
C PHE A 439 -2.42 13.01 -30.75
N ASP A 440 -3.20 13.16 -31.81
CA ASP A 440 -4.49 13.86 -31.79
C ASP A 440 -5.46 13.27 -30.76
N TYR A 441 -5.56 11.93 -30.73
CA TYR A 441 -6.41 11.24 -29.74
C TYR A 441 -5.93 11.43 -28.30
N LEU A 442 -4.62 11.47 -28.07
CA LEU A 442 -4.04 11.72 -26.75
C LEU A 442 -4.42 13.13 -26.27
N ILE A 443 -4.21 14.13 -27.11
CA ILE A 443 -4.50 15.54 -26.82
C ILE A 443 -5.99 15.73 -26.59
N MET A 444 -6.81 15.19 -27.51
CA MET A 444 -8.28 15.27 -27.41
C MET A 444 -8.78 14.67 -26.08
N ARG A 445 -8.23 13.53 -25.65
CA ARG A 445 -8.63 12.88 -24.38
C ARG A 445 -8.27 13.74 -23.18
N ILE A 446 -7.08 14.35 -23.17
CA ILE A 446 -6.66 15.27 -22.10
C ILE A 446 -7.55 16.50 -22.08
N ARG A 447 -7.84 17.12 -23.22
CA ARG A 447 -8.72 18.30 -23.30
C ARG A 447 -10.16 17.98 -22.89
N THR A 448 -10.67 16.80 -23.25
CA THR A 448 -11.99 16.31 -22.81
C THR A 448 -12.03 16.15 -21.30
N MET A 449 -11.00 15.57 -20.69
CA MET A 449 -10.89 15.46 -19.23
C MET A 449 -10.89 16.83 -18.55
N LEU A 450 -10.12 17.76 -19.07
CA LEU A 450 -10.04 19.11 -18.51
C LEU A 450 -11.36 19.89 -18.62
N SER A 451 -12.19 19.56 -19.61
CA SER A 451 -13.51 20.17 -19.81
C SER A 451 -14.63 19.52 -19.01
N ASP A 452 -14.45 18.28 -18.48
CA ASP A 452 -15.44 17.65 -17.60
C ASP A 452 -15.50 18.38 -16.25
N THR A 453 -16.65 18.96 -15.92
CA THR A 453 -16.84 19.77 -14.72
C THR A 453 -16.59 18.99 -13.42
N ARG A 454 -16.88 17.69 -13.38
CA ARG A 454 -16.69 16.84 -12.20
C ARG A 454 -15.20 16.54 -11.98
N ILE A 455 -14.49 16.22 -13.07
CA ILE A 455 -13.05 15.99 -13.04
C ILE A 455 -12.31 17.30 -12.74
N SER A 456 -12.71 18.38 -13.38
CA SER A 456 -12.12 19.72 -13.19
C SER A 456 -12.21 20.19 -11.73
N ARG A 457 -13.32 19.92 -11.03
CA ARG A 457 -13.47 20.26 -9.61
C ARG A 457 -12.49 19.52 -8.70
N ILE A 458 -12.11 18.30 -9.08
CA ILE A 458 -11.12 17.49 -8.34
C ILE A 458 -9.70 17.93 -8.67
N THR A 459 -9.42 18.24 -9.95
CA THR A 459 -8.07 18.37 -10.48
C THR A 459 -7.60 19.80 -10.70
N THR A 460 -8.39 20.66 -11.37
CA THR A 460 -7.97 21.99 -11.80
C THR A 460 -8.32 23.09 -10.79
N ALA A 461 -9.42 22.97 -10.07
CA ALA A 461 -9.74 23.91 -8.98
C ALA A 461 -8.72 23.85 -7.81
N SER A 462 -7.73 23.00 -7.92
CA SER A 462 -6.71 22.73 -6.89
C SER A 462 -5.30 23.17 -7.30
N ASP A 463 -5.12 23.90 -8.40
CA ASP A 463 -3.80 24.34 -8.87
C ASP A 463 -3.03 25.20 -7.85
N GLN A 464 -3.74 25.80 -6.88
CA GLN A 464 -3.16 26.60 -5.80
C GLN A 464 -2.89 25.83 -4.51
N VAL A 465 -3.20 24.54 -4.44
CA VAL A 465 -3.00 23.75 -3.22
C VAL A 465 -1.52 23.37 -3.11
N SER A 466 -0.87 23.77 -2.03
CA SER A 466 0.49 23.30 -1.76
C SER A 466 0.51 21.81 -1.39
N LEU A 467 1.60 21.13 -1.73
CA LEU A 467 1.80 19.72 -1.35
C LEU A 467 1.75 19.55 0.17
N GLN A 468 2.30 20.49 0.91
CA GLN A 468 2.33 20.46 2.37
C GLN A 468 0.92 20.52 2.98
N ASP A 469 0.11 21.48 2.53
CA ASP A 469 -1.26 21.62 3.02
C ASP A 469 -2.12 20.41 2.64
N TRP A 470 -1.92 19.89 1.43
CA TRP A 470 -2.62 18.68 1.00
C TRP A 470 -2.28 17.48 1.89
N LEU A 471 -0.99 17.25 2.18
CA LEU A 471 -0.56 16.17 3.05
C LEU A 471 -1.08 16.35 4.48
N ALA A 472 -1.04 17.58 5.02
CA ALA A 472 -1.60 17.89 6.33
C ALA A 472 -3.11 17.62 6.39
N ASN A 473 -3.84 17.89 5.32
CA ASN A 473 -5.26 17.61 5.22
C ASN A 473 -5.58 16.12 5.09
N ILE A 474 -4.83 15.37 4.30
CA ILE A 474 -5.10 13.94 4.07
C ILE A 474 -4.52 13.07 5.20
N ILE A 475 -3.25 13.25 5.56
CA ILE A 475 -2.58 12.43 6.58
C ILE A 475 -2.90 12.94 7.99
N GLY A 476 -3.05 14.23 8.15
CA GLY A 476 -3.18 14.90 9.43
C GLY A 476 -1.92 15.67 9.80
N ASP A 477 -2.12 16.66 10.66
CA ASP A 477 -1.05 17.50 11.20
C ASP A 477 -0.28 16.81 12.33
N ASN A 478 0.61 17.56 12.98
CA ASN A 478 1.37 17.08 14.11
C ASN A 478 0.45 16.59 15.24
N GLN A 479 0.73 15.40 15.76
CA GLN A 479 -0.04 14.71 16.80
C GLN A 479 -1.53 14.50 16.49
N ALA A 480 -1.92 14.57 15.21
CA ALA A 480 -3.31 14.46 14.77
C ALA A 480 -4.26 15.47 15.41
N SER A 481 -3.79 16.70 15.67
CA SER A 481 -4.62 17.74 16.33
C SER A 481 -5.80 18.19 15.46
N ASN A 482 -5.68 18.04 14.12
CA ASN A 482 -6.77 18.26 13.16
C ASN A 482 -7.64 16.99 12.93
N GLY A 483 -7.38 15.89 13.64
CA GLY A 483 -8.19 14.67 13.64
C GLY A 483 -7.39 13.42 13.27
N THR A 484 -7.88 12.28 13.73
CA THR A 484 -7.24 10.96 13.57
C THR A 484 -7.78 10.16 12.41
N VAL A 485 -8.98 10.48 11.94
CA VAL A 485 -9.64 9.77 10.83
C VAL A 485 -9.88 10.73 9.67
N THR A 486 -9.49 10.30 8.48
CA THR A 486 -9.78 10.97 7.22
C THR A 486 -10.61 10.04 6.34
N VAL A 487 -11.77 10.47 5.91
CA VAL A 487 -12.63 9.74 4.97
C VAL A 487 -12.58 10.46 3.63
N ILE A 488 -12.25 9.73 2.59
CA ILE A 488 -12.24 10.23 1.21
C ILE A 488 -13.36 9.53 0.47
N ASP A 489 -14.49 10.23 0.36
CA ASP A 489 -15.67 9.75 -0.36
C ASP A 489 -15.44 9.87 -1.87
N LEU A 490 -15.32 8.73 -2.51
CA LEU A 490 -15.07 8.58 -3.94
C LEU A 490 -16.35 8.23 -4.72
N SER A 491 -17.50 8.18 -4.06
CA SER A 491 -18.76 7.69 -4.66
C SER A 491 -19.26 8.52 -5.85
N LEU A 492 -18.91 9.82 -5.89
CA LEU A 492 -19.24 10.71 -7.00
C LEU A 492 -18.07 10.97 -7.97
N VAL A 493 -16.92 10.32 -7.74
CA VAL A 493 -15.82 10.38 -8.70
C VAL A 493 -16.20 9.59 -9.96
N PRO A 494 -16.02 10.15 -11.16
CA PRO A 494 -16.33 9.42 -12.40
C PRO A 494 -15.60 8.10 -12.49
N ALA A 495 -16.28 7.03 -12.94
CA ALA A 495 -15.73 5.67 -13.01
C ALA A 495 -14.43 5.58 -13.84
N GLU A 496 -14.28 6.47 -14.82
CA GLU A 496 -13.13 6.55 -15.70
C GLU A 496 -11.84 6.99 -14.98
N VAL A 497 -11.95 7.78 -13.90
CA VAL A 497 -10.82 8.34 -13.18
C VAL A 497 -10.71 7.88 -11.73
N VAL A 498 -11.71 7.20 -11.17
CA VAL A 498 -11.71 6.79 -9.76
C VAL A 498 -10.49 5.95 -9.38
N HIS A 499 -10.10 5.03 -10.25
CA HIS A 499 -8.94 4.16 -10.03
C HIS A 499 -7.61 4.97 -10.02
N ILE A 500 -7.51 6.02 -10.84
CA ILE A 500 -6.33 6.89 -10.89
C ILE A 500 -6.29 7.81 -9.67
N VAL A 501 -7.41 8.48 -9.37
CA VAL A 501 -7.52 9.31 -8.17
C VAL A 501 -7.16 8.53 -6.92
N THR A 502 -7.67 7.29 -6.80
CA THR A 502 -7.33 6.37 -5.70
C THR A 502 -5.83 6.04 -5.67
N ALA A 503 -5.24 5.73 -6.84
CA ALA A 503 -3.83 5.40 -6.95
C ALA A 503 -2.94 6.60 -6.58
N VAL A 504 -3.26 7.81 -7.06
CA VAL A 504 -2.53 9.04 -6.73
C VAL A 504 -2.56 9.31 -5.23
N ILE A 505 -3.74 9.27 -4.60
CA ILE A 505 -3.89 9.51 -3.16
C ILE A 505 -3.08 8.48 -2.36
N ALA A 506 -3.24 7.20 -2.68
CA ALA A 506 -2.53 6.12 -1.99
C ALA A 506 -1.01 6.24 -2.15
N ARG A 507 -0.53 6.50 -3.37
CA ARG A 507 0.90 6.67 -3.66
C ARG A 507 1.49 7.88 -2.95
N MET A 508 0.86 9.05 -3.07
CA MET A 508 1.35 10.28 -2.44
C MET A 508 1.44 10.14 -0.92
N THR A 509 0.41 9.53 -0.31
CA THR A 509 0.39 9.24 1.11
C THR A 509 1.51 8.27 1.51
N LEU A 510 1.64 7.14 0.80
CA LEU A 510 2.64 6.11 1.10
C LEU A 510 4.08 6.63 0.92
N GLU A 511 4.37 7.28 -0.20
CA GLU A 511 5.70 7.84 -0.47
C GLU A 511 6.09 8.91 0.55
N SER A 512 5.16 9.77 0.94
CA SER A 512 5.40 10.80 1.95
C SER A 512 5.72 10.18 3.30
N MET A 513 4.98 9.17 3.73
CA MET A 513 5.22 8.44 4.97
C MET A 513 6.54 7.67 4.94
N GLN A 514 6.90 7.06 3.81
CA GLN A 514 8.18 6.37 3.65
C GLN A 514 9.36 7.35 3.71
N ARG A 515 9.26 8.50 3.05
CA ARG A 515 10.28 9.55 3.09
C ARG A 515 10.43 10.12 4.49
N TYR A 516 9.31 10.41 5.15
CA TYR A 516 9.27 10.86 6.53
C TYR A 516 9.99 9.87 7.47
N ARG A 517 9.69 8.58 7.36
CA ARG A 517 10.34 7.52 8.13
C ARG A 517 11.85 7.46 7.89
N LYS A 518 12.30 7.60 6.64
CA LYS A 518 13.74 7.61 6.29
C LYS A 518 14.47 8.80 6.88
N LEU A 519 13.86 10.00 6.85
CA LEU A 519 14.45 11.22 7.40
C LEU A 519 14.53 11.21 8.92
N ASN A 520 13.62 10.49 9.58
CA ASN A 520 13.51 10.40 11.04
C ASN A 520 13.94 9.02 11.58
N HIS A 521 14.81 8.31 10.86
CA HIS A 521 15.28 7.00 11.27
C HIS A 521 16.00 7.10 12.62
N GLY A 522 15.51 6.37 13.64
CA GLY A 522 16.05 6.38 15.00
C GLY A 522 15.30 7.25 16.00
N LYS A 523 14.30 8.02 15.59
CA LYS A 523 13.40 8.74 16.50
C LYS A 523 12.17 7.89 16.79
N THR A 524 11.72 7.87 18.05
CA THR A 524 10.45 7.22 18.40
C THR A 524 9.27 8.09 17.93
N LEU A 525 8.12 7.47 17.69
CA LEU A 525 6.90 8.20 17.27
C LEU A 525 6.49 9.35 18.23
N GLY A 526 6.93 9.30 19.49
CA GLY A 526 6.70 10.36 20.49
C GLY A 526 7.61 11.58 20.32
N ASP A 527 8.76 11.42 19.65
CA ASP A 527 9.77 12.49 19.49
C ASP A 527 9.62 13.22 18.15
N LEU A 528 8.67 12.79 17.34
CA LEU A 528 8.50 13.30 15.98
C LEU A 528 7.55 14.50 15.98
N ASN A 529 8.11 15.69 15.93
CA ASN A 529 7.39 16.87 15.47
C ASN A 529 7.21 16.74 13.95
N PHE A 530 5.96 16.72 13.48
CA PHE A 530 5.60 16.77 12.07
C PHE A 530 5.78 18.19 11.49
N GLU A 531 6.86 18.86 11.83
CA GLU A 531 7.32 19.94 10.98
C GLU A 531 7.81 19.30 9.68
N VAL A 532 7.05 19.49 8.61
CA VAL A 532 7.51 19.23 7.26
C VAL A 532 8.62 20.23 6.99
N GLN A 533 9.81 19.97 7.52
CA GLN A 533 10.98 20.66 7.05
C GLN A 533 11.13 20.24 5.58
N HIS A 534 10.93 21.19 4.70
CA HIS A 534 11.31 21.02 3.30
C HIS A 534 12.74 20.48 3.27
N PRO A 535 12.98 19.25 2.81
CA PRO A 535 14.29 18.97 2.30
C PRO A 535 14.38 19.85 1.06
N HIS A 536 15.25 20.85 1.09
CA HIS A 536 15.74 21.45 -0.12
C HIS A 536 16.06 20.28 -1.06
N MET A 537 15.27 20.13 -2.13
CA MET A 537 15.63 19.25 -3.22
C MET A 537 16.93 19.83 -3.81
N ARG A 538 18.06 19.33 -3.31
CA ARG A 538 19.34 19.46 -3.99
C ARG A 538 19.57 18.23 -4.84
#